data_b50eb87422cb9655bc2f94586b164a00
#
_entry.id   b50eb87422cb9655bc2f94586b164a00
#
_cell.length_a   1.000
_cell.length_b   1.000
_cell.length_c   1.000
_cell.angle_alpha   90.00
_cell.angle_beta   90.00
_cell.angle_gamma   90.00
#
_symmetry.space_group_name_H-M   'P 1'
#
loop_
_entity.id
_entity.type
_entity.pdbx_description
1 polymer ?
#
loop_
_entity_poly.entity_id
_entity_poly.type
_entity_poly.pdbx_seq_one_letter_code
_entity_poly.pdbx_strand_id
1 'polypeptide(L)'
;MKEIIRNGYIALIAIAATLATGCTTASTHALTSPDGLTDVKVGVNDGRLYYTVARNGAAVIDTSYLSMNLREGKLGDNLKITDVRRSSANETWEQPWGEEITVSNRYNELTVDLEQAGQPARRFSVTFRAFDDGVGFRYSVPRQESLTEVTIEDEDTQFNIACDATAWSIPWSHPFYEALYRPAPLTAMNDTVASPLTMRLNDSLYVSLHEAALTDYASMNLYRPDSSTCLATYLTPWSTGEKVRTNTPFETPWRTIIIADRPGDLMLSRLMLNLNEPCKIEDTSWIEPGRYIGIWWAIHMKDYTWHQGDKHGATTANTKRYIDFAAANGYQGVLVEGWNYGW
;
A
#
# COMPACT_ATOMS: atom_id res chain seq x y z
N MET A 1 29.10 -17.16 -92.65
CA MET A 1 29.85 -16.00 -92.17
C MET A 1 28.92 -15.11 -91.35
N LYS A 2 29.30 -14.76 -90.17
CA LYS A 2 28.65 -13.99 -89.11
C LYS A 2 27.65 -14.76 -88.24
N GLU A 3 28.20 -15.25 -87.17
CA GLU A 3 27.54 -15.70 -85.98
C GLU A 3 26.84 -14.51 -85.26
N ILE A 4 25.64 -14.72 -84.80
CA ILE A 4 24.94 -13.80 -83.93
C ILE A 4 24.86 -14.43 -82.51
N ILE A 5 25.67 -13.91 -81.61
CA ILE A 5 25.67 -14.26 -80.21
C ILE A 5 24.46 -13.65 -79.54
N ARG A 6 23.59 -14.48 -78.93
CA ARG A 6 22.40 -14.04 -78.13
C ARG A 6 22.76 -14.07 -76.68
N ASN A 7 23.02 -12.92 -76.10
CA ASN A 7 23.18 -12.75 -74.64
C ASN A 7 21.87 -12.89 -73.93
N GLY A 8 21.70 -13.95 -73.15
CA GLY A 8 20.56 -14.07 -72.22
C GLY A 8 20.94 -13.41 -70.88
N TYR A 9 20.18 -12.40 -70.49
CA TYR A 9 20.24 -11.83 -69.15
C TYR A 9 19.35 -12.65 -68.21
N ILE A 10 19.96 -13.30 -67.20
CA ILE A 10 19.23 -13.87 -66.08
C ILE A 10 19.07 -12.78 -65.04
N ALA A 11 17.81 -12.31 -64.85
CA ALA A 11 17.48 -11.38 -63.78
C ALA A 11 17.32 -12.17 -62.47
N LEU A 12 18.25 -12.01 -61.55
CA LEU A 12 18.11 -12.47 -60.14
C LEU A 12 17.16 -11.50 -59.43
N ILE A 13 15.96 -11.97 -59.09
CA ILE A 13 15.08 -11.27 -58.18
C ILE A 13 15.50 -11.65 -56.77
N ALA A 14 16.17 -10.70 -56.07
CA ALA A 14 16.44 -10.80 -54.64
C ALA A 14 15.17 -10.40 -53.86
N ILE A 15 14.50 -11.38 -53.26
CA ILE A 15 13.42 -11.14 -52.31
C ILE A 15 14.08 -10.73 -50.99
N ALA A 16 14.11 -9.44 -50.71
CA ALA A 16 14.44 -8.91 -49.39
C ALA A 16 13.26 -9.17 -48.43
N ALA A 17 13.36 -10.21 -47.62
CA ALA A 17 12.48 -10.40 -46.49
C ALA A 17 12.83 -9.34 -45.44
N THR A 18 12.05 -8.27 -45.37
CA THR A 18 12.07 -7.32 -44.27
C THR A 18 11.48 -8.01 -43.02
N LEU A 19 12.35 -8.50 -42.16
CA LEU A 19 12.00 -8.82 -40.78
C LEU A 19 11.60 -7.51 -40.10
N ALA A 20 10.28 -7.24 -40.01
CA ALA A 20 9.74 -6.23 -39.15
C ALA A 20 9.93 -6.72 -37.69
N THR A 21 11.03 -6.36 -37.08
CA THR A 21 11.18 -6.39 -35.65
C THR A 21 10.18 -5.38 -35.11
N GLY A 22 9.01 -5.87 -34.68
CA GLY A 22 8.03 -5.09 -33.94
C GLY A 22 8.67 -4.64 -32.64
N CYS A 23 9.22 -3.43 -32.65
CA CYS A 23 9.54 -2.71 -31.42
C CYS A 23 8.19 -2.45 -30.73
N THR A 24 7.82 -3.26 -29.76
CA THR A 24 6.74 -2.94 -28.85
C THR A 24 7.18 -1.70 -28.08
N THR A 25 6.76 -0.52 -28.54
CA THR A 25 6.94 0.72 -27.78
C THR A 25 6.23 0.53 -26.45
N ALA A 26 6.99 0.50 -25.36
CA ALA A 26 6.47 0.47 -24.02
C ALA A 26 5.52 1.69 -23.86
N SER A 27 4.22 1.46 -23.78
CA SER A 27 3.27 2.53 -23.57
C SER A 27 3.32 2.94 -22.11
N THR A 28 3.86 4.12 -21.82
CA THR A 28 3.90 4.72 -20.49
C THR A 28 2.79 5.76 -20.36
N HIS A 29 2.03 5.70 -19.29
CA HIS A 29 0.95 6.60 -18.98
C HIS A 29 1.33 7.45 -17.77
N ALA A 30 1.24 8.78 -17.88
CA ALA A 30 1.53 9.71 -16.80
C ALA A 30 0.26 10.12 -16.08
N LEU A 31 0.36 10.32 -14.78
CA LEU A 31 -0.65 10.89 -13.90
C LEU A 31 0.03 11.94 -13.03
N THR A 32 -0.50 13.15 -12.94
CA THR A 32 0.05 14.24 -12.13
C THR A 32 -0.96 14.63 -11.06
N SER A 33 -0.51 14.95 -9.85
CA SER A 33 -1.36 15.47 -8.76
C SER A 33 -2.02 16.80 -9.15
N PRO A 34 -3.14 17.20 -8.51
CA PRO A 34 -3.82 18.45 -8.84
C PRO A 34 -2.99 19.71 -8.64
N ASP A 35 -2.01 19.70 -7.72
CA ASP A 35 -1.05 20.81 -7.51
C ASP A 35 0.10 20.81 -8.52
N GLY A 36 0.22 19.75 -9.35
CA GLY A 36 1.26 19.62 -10.38
C GLY A 36 2.64 19.21 -9.85
N LEU A 37 2.77 18.88 -8.57
CA LEU A 37 4.07 18.62 -7.93
C LEU A 37 4.46 17.14 -7.90
N THR A 38 3.48 16.22 -7.89
CA THR A 38 3.73 14.78 -7.85
C THR A 38 3.36 14.14 -9.18
N ASP A 39 4.31 13.44 -9.79
CA ASP A 39 4.15 12.70 -11.04
C ASP A 39 4.24 11.21 -10.81
N VAL A 40 3.29 10.47 -11.37
CA VAL A 40 3.29 9.00 -11.42
C VAL A 40 3.38 8.58 -12.88
N LYS A 41 4.23 7.62 -13.18
CA LYS A 41 4.27 6.97 -14.50
C LYS A 41 3.97 5.50 -14.32
N VAL A 42 3.08 4.97 -15.16
CA VAL A 42 2.65 3.56 -15.14
C VAL A 42 2.78 2.98 -16.52
N GLY A 43 3.30 1.78 -16.64
CA GLY A 43 3.48 1.13 -17.95
C GLY A 43 3.76 -0.36 -17.82
N VAL A 44 3.85 -1.03 -18.96
CA VAL A 44 4.28 -2.42 -19.06
C VAL A 44 5.64 -2.46 -19.77
N ASN A 45 6.61 -3.09 -19.15
CA ASN A 45 7.93 -3.37 -19.69
C ASN A 45 8.21 -4.88 -19.60
N ASP A 46 8.59 -5.51 -20.70
CA ASP A 46 8.83 -6.96 -20.80
C ASP A 46 7.69 -7.80 -20.18
N GLY A 47 6.44 -7.39 -20.45
CA GLY A 47 5.25 -8.08 -19.95
C GLY A 47 4.99 -7.92 -18.46
N ARG A 48 5.64 -7.00 -17.75
CA ARG A 48 5.49 -6.73 -16.32
C ARG A 48 5.00 -5.30 -16.10
N LEU A 49 3.99 -5.13 -15.28
CA LEU A 49 3.49 -3.83 -14.87
C LEU A 49 4.51 -3.15 -13.94
N TYR A 50 4.82 -1.89 -14.21
CA TYR A 50 5.68 -1.07 -13.36
C TYR A 50 5.08 0.32 -13.13
N TYR A 51 5.57 0.98 -12.08
CA TYR A 51 5.30 2.38 -11.82
C TYR A 51 6.55 3.10 -11.31
N THR A 52 6.53 4.44 -11.38
CA THR A 52 7.49 5.34 -10.74
C THR A 52 6.77 6.52 -10.12
N VAL A 53 7.36 7.14 -9.09
CA VAL A 53 6.82 8.36 -8.48
C VAL A 53 7.93 9.39 -8.35
N ALA A 54 7.64 10.65 -8.73
CA ALA A 54 8.55 11.78 -8.55
C ALA A 54 7.82 12.95 -7.86
N ARG A 55 8.54 13.75 -7.08
CA ARG A 55 8.05 14.99 -6.45
C ARG A 55 8.93 16.14 -6.87
N ASN A 56 8.36 17.21 -7.47
CA ASN A 56 9.11 18.34 -8.00
C ASN A 56 10.26 17.93 -8.96
N GLY A 57 10.03 16.86 -9.75
CA GLY A 57 11.03 16.29 -10.65
C GLY A 57 12.11 15.42 -9.98
N ALA A 58 12.18 15.37 -8.65
CA ALA A 58 13.05 14.46 -7.92
C ALA A 58 12.40 13.08 -7.79
N ALA A 59 13.16 12.01 -8.06
CA ALA A 59 12.67 10.65 -7.89
C ALA A 59 12.38 10.35 -6.42
N VAL A 60 11.23 9.77 -6.15
CA VAL A 60 10.80 9.25 -4.84
C VAL A 60 10.79 7.73 -4.86
N ILE A 61 10.12 7.16 -5.85
CA ILE A 61 10.06 5.73 -6.14
C ILE A 61 10.58 5.53 -7.57
N ASP A 62 11.66 4.78 -7.69
CA ASP A 62 12.18 4.32 -8.97
C ASP A 62 11.34 3.16 -9.51
N THR A 63 11.69 2.63 -10.69
CA THR A 63 10.95 1.53 -11.32
C THR A 63 10.65 0.41 -10.34
N SER A 64 9.37 0.24 -10.04
CA SER A 64 8.83 -0.72 -9.09
C SER A 64 7.78 -1.59 -9.77
N TYR A 65 7.88 -2.89 -9.62
CA TYR A 65 6.99 -3.85 -10.28
C TYR A 65 5.83 -4.24 -9.40
N LEU A 66 4.72 -4.59 -10.05
CA LEU A 66 3.45 -4.94 -9.42
C LEU A 66 2.97 -6.30 -9.89
N SER A 67 2.74 -7.23 -8.97
CA SER A 67 2.17 -8.55 -9.24
C SER A 67 1.60 -9.19 -7.97
N MET A 68 0.90 -10.32 -8.11
CA MET A 68 0.39 -11.13 -6.99
C MET A 68 0.77 -12.60 -7.19
N ASN A 69 1.20 -13.24 -6.13
CA ASN A 69 1.39 -14.69 -6.08
C ASN A 69 0.10 -15.35 -5.58
N LEU A 70 -0.62 -15.96 -6.50
CA LEU A 70 -1.82 -16.72 -6.20
C LEU A 70 -1.48 -18.21 -6.18
N ARG A 71 -2.21 -19.00 -5.41
CA ARG A 71 -2.10 -20.46 -5.46
C ARG A 71 -2.39 -21.01 -6.86
N GLU A 72 -3.26 -20.32 -7.59
CA GLU A 72 -3.65 -20.61 -8.97
C GLU A 72 -2.60 -20.15 -10.00
N GLY A 73 -1.45 -19.69 -9.54
CA GLY A 73 -0.34 -19.19 -10.34
C GLY A 73 -0.26 -17.66 -10.37
N LYS A 74 0.95 -17.16 -10.59
CA LYS A 74 1.26 -15.73 -10.54
C LYS A 74 0.38 -14.90 -11.47
N LEU A 75 -0.13 -13.79 -10.97
CA LEU A 75 -0.85 -12.76 -11.71
C LEU A 75 0.06 -11.53 -11.82
N GLY A 76 0.56 -11.25 -13.04
CA GLY A 76 1.48 -10.12 -13.25
C GLY A 76 2.58 -10.32 -14.29
N ASP A 77 2.63 -11.49 -14.94
CA ASP A 77 3.57 -11.78 -16.02
C ASP A 77 2.87 -11.82 -17.39
N ASN A 78 3.59 -11.56 -18.48
CA ASN A 78 3.07 -11.54 -19.85
C ASN A 78 1.85 -10.64 -20.02
N LEU A 79 1.89 -9.49 -19.40
CA LEU A 79 0.82 -8.50 -19.40
C LEU A 79 0.79 -7.67 -20.67
N LYS A 80 -0.42 -7.31 -21.09
CA LYS A 80 -0.69 -6.21 -22.02
C LYS A 80 -1.71 -5.26 -21.40
N ILE A 81 -1.55 -3.97 -21.65
CA ILE A 81 -2.56 -2.96 -21.32
C ILE A 81 -3.67 -3.08 -22.36
N THR A 82 -4.92 -3.21 -21.90
CA THR A 82 -6.10 -3.33 -22.75
C THR A 82 -6.91 -2.06 -22.81
N ASP A 83 -6.91 -1.26 -21.71
CA ASP A 83 -7.57 0.03 -21.66
C ASP A 83 -6.91 0.92 -20.59
N VAL A 84 -7.11 2.25 -20.73
CA VAL A 84 -6.63 3.26 -19.78
C VAL A 84 -7.69 4.31 -19.58
N ARG A 85 -8.18 4.43 -18.36
CA ARG A 85 -9.22 5.40 -17.98
C ARG A 85 -8.64 6.45 -17.06
N ARG A 86 -9.21 7.65 -17.13
CA ARG A 86 -8.81 8.79 -16.29
C ARG A 86 -10.04 9.42 -15.68
N SER A 87 -9.93 9.82 -14.42
CA SER A 87 -10.92 10.62 -13.73
C SER A 87 -10.26 11.59 -12.76
N SER A 88 -11.03 12.45 -12.13
CA SER A 88 -10.57 13.35 -11.08
C SER A 88 -11.72 13.65 -10.12
N ALA A 89 -11.39 14.00 -8.89
CA ALA A 89 -12.32 14.53 -7.92
C ALA A 89 -11.78 15.82 -7.31
N ASN A 90 -12.69 16.71 -6.94
CA ASN A 90 -12.42 17.91 -6.16
C ASN A 90 -13.68 18.23 -5.35
N GLU A 91 -13.77 17.62 -4.19
CA GLU A 91 -14.92 17.67 -3.32
C GLU A 91 -14.50 17.80 -1.85
N THR A 92 -15.44 18.03 -0.98
CA THR A 92 -15.25 18.00 0.47
C THR A 92 -16.30 17.10 1.11
N TRP A 93 -15.93 16.49 2.22
CA TRP A 93 -16.85 15.71 3.04
C TRP A 93 -16.64 16.03 4.52
N GLU A 94 -17.60 15.70 5.34
CA GLU A 94 -17.55 15.97 6.78
C GLU A 94 -17.42 14.66 7.55
N GLN A 95 -16.54 14.69 8.55
CA GLN A 95 -16.44 13.60 9.51
C GLN A 95 -17.06 14.03 10.85
N PRO A 96 -17.76 13.13 11.55
CA PRO A 96 -18.48 13.50 12.77
C PRO A 96 -17.57 13.81 13.97
N TRP A 97 -16.33 13.37 13.92
CA TRP A 97 -15.27 13.62 14.90
C TRP A 97 -13.89 13.50 14.23
N GLY A 98 -12.85 13.99 14.87
CA GLY A 98 -11.49 14.02 14.37
C GLY A 98 -10.87 15.39 14.59
N GLU A 99 -9.71 15.63 14.01
CA GLU A 99 -8.98 16.90 14.13
C GLU A 99 -9.57 17.99 13.24
N GLU A 100 -10.18 17.60 12.14
CA GLU A 100 -10.84 18.49 11.18
C GLU A 100 -12.28 18.01 10.94
N ILE A 101 -13.24 18.93 10.86
CA ILE A 101 -14.63 18.60 10.52
C ILE A 101 -14.75 18.38 9.01
N THR A 102 -14.17 19.29 8.21
CA THR A 102 -14.27 19.26 6.75
C THR A 102 -12.97 18.74 6.16
N VAL A 103 -13.05 17.65 5.41
CA VAL A 103 -11.92 17.01 4.75
C VAL A 103 -11.98 17.30 3.24
N SER A 104 -10.92 17.87 2.70
CA SER A 104 -10.78 18.05 1.24
C SER A 104 -10.37 16.73 0.59
N ASN A 105 -11.10 16.33 -0.47
CA ASN A 105 -10.82 15.16 -1.30
C ASN A 105 -10.55 15.63 -2.74
N ARG A 106 -9.28 15.82 -3.07
CA ARG A 106 -8.85 16.32 -4.38
C ARG A 106 -7.76 15.45 -4.96
N TYR A 107 -8.06 14.76 -6.06
CA TYR A 107 -7.11 13.88 -6.73
C TYR A 107 -7.34 13.80 -8.24
N ASN A 108 -6.32 13.39 -8.96
CA ASN A 108 -6.41 12.84 -10.30
C ASN A 108 -6.23 11.33 -10.25
N GLU A 109 -6.95 10.60 -11.11
CA GLU A 109 -6.98 9.14 -11.13
C GLU A 109 -6.61 8.58 -12.49
N LEU A 110 -5.88 7.48 -12.48
CA LEU A 110 -5.53 6.66 -13.64
C LEU A 110 -5.82 5.21 -13.33
N THR A 111 -6.68 4.57 -14.10
CA THR A 111 -6.91 3.13 -14.04
C THR A 111 -6.34 2.49 -15.31
N VAL A 112 -5.51 1.46 -15.14
CA VAL A 112 -4.91 0.68 -16.21
C VAL A 112 -5.52 -0.72 -16.16
N ASP A 113 -6.25 -1.10 -17.21
CA ASP A 113 -6.81 -2.45 -17.37
C ASP A 113 -5.79 -3.34 -18.08
N LEU A 114 -5.60 -4.53 -17.52
CA LEU A 114 -4.54 -5.46 -17.87
C LEU A 114 -5.11 -6.84 -18.20
N GLU A 115 -4.53 -7.48 -19.19
CA GLU A 115 -4.78 -8.86 -19.51
C GLU A 115 -3.46 -9.64 -19.51
N GLN A 116 -3.42 -10.70 -18.71
CA GLN A 116 -2.33 -11.67 -18.71
C GLN A 116 -2.61 -12.73 -19.77
N ALA A 117 -1.66 -12.93 -20.67
CA ALA A 117 -1.75 -13.97 -21.68
C ALA A 117 -1.78 -15.36 -21.03
N GLY A 118 -2.67 -16.22 -21.52
CA GLY A 118 -2.85 -17.58 -21.03
C GLY A 118 -4.12 -18.22 -21.61
N GLN A 119 -4.39 -19.48 -21.25
CA GLN A 119 -5.63 -20.16 -21.61
C GLN A 119 -6.23 -20.82 -20.35
N PRO A 120 -7.25 -20.20 -19.77
CA PRO A 120 -7.88 -18.92 -20.15
C PRO A 120 -7.03 -17.70 -19.76
N ALA A 121 -7.22 -16.58 -20.46
CA ALA A 121 -6.62 -15.30 -20.11
C ALA A 121 -7.17 -14.79 -18.76
N ARG A 122 -6.34 -14.08 -18.00
CA ARG A 122 -6.73 -13.48 -16.71
C ARG A 122 -6.71 -11.95 -16.82
N ARG A 123 -7.69 -11.32 -16.20
CA ARG A 123 -7.84 -9.86 -16.22
C ARG A 123 -7.82 -9.27 -14.82
N PHE A 124 -7.20 -8.12 -14.73
CA PHE A 124 -7.23 -7.26 -13.53
C PHE A 124 -6.95 -5.83 -13.92
N SER A 125 -7.16 -4.91 -13.02
CA SER A 125 -6.78 -3.51 -13.19
C SER A 125 -5.99 -3.01 -11.98
N VAL A 126 -5.22 -1.95 -12.20
CA VAL A 126 -4.57 -1.19 -11.13
C VAL A 126 -5.00 0.26 -11.26
N THR A 127 -5.55 0.81 -10.17
CA THR A 127 -5.97 2.19 -10.08
C THR A 127 -4.98 2.97 -9.24
N PHE A 128 -4.49 4.09 -9.77
CA PHE A 128 -3.65 5.07 -9.10
C PHE A 128 -4.43 6.34 -8.85
N ARG A 129 -4.35 6.89 -7.64
CA ARG A 129 -4.81 8.24 -7.28
C ARG A 129 -3.63 9.07 -6.84
N ALA A 130 -3.41 10.20 -7.51
CA ALA A 130 -2.41 11.18 -7.12
C ALA A 130 -3.09 12.35 -6.42
N PHE A 131 -2.76 12.55 -5.15
CA PHE A 131 -3.19 13.66 -4.30
C PHE A 131 -2.06 14.67 -4.16
N ASP A 132 -2.33 15.83 -3.59
CA ASP A 132 -1.30 16.84 -3.33
C ASP A 132 -0.29 16.39 -2.25
N ASP A 133 -0.70 15.47 -1.38
CA ASP A 133 0.05 14.91 -0.25
C ASP A 133 0.53 13.47 -0.46
N GLY A 134 0.39 12.92 -1.69
CA GLY A 134 0.92 11.60 -2.00
C GLY A 134 0.14 10.81 -3.05
N VAL A 135 0.37 9.50 -3.06
CA VAL A 135 -0.19 8.58 -4.05
C VAL A 135 -0.78 7.36 -3.34
N GLY A 136 -1.96 6.93 -3.78
CA GLY A 136 -2.51 5.63 -3.45
C GLY A 136 -2.70 4.79 -4.70
N PHE A 137 -2.51 3.46 -4.59
CA PHE A 137 -2.87 2.54 -5.65
C PHE A 137 -3.42 1.22 -5.09
N ARG A 138 -4.28 0.56 -5.87
CA ARG A 138 -4.83 -0.75 -5.52
C ARG A 138 -5.07 -1.61 -6.76
N TYR A 139 -5.14 -2.90 -6.54
CA TYR A 139 -5.55 -3.87 -7.57
C TYR A 139 -7.05 -4.12 -7.47
N SER A 140 -7.67 -4.36 -8.62
CA SER A 140 -9.06 -4.81 -8.73
C SER A 140 -9.12 -6.01 -9.68
N VAL A 141 -9.67 -7.11 -9.21
CA VAL A 141 -9.83 -8.34 -10.00
C VAL A 141 -11.31 -8.55 -10.26
N PRO A 142 -11.77 -8.42 -11.52
CA PRO A 142 -13.17 -8.55 -11.86
C PRO A 142 -13.62 -10.03 -11.78
N ARG A 143 -14.93 -10.24 -11.73
CA ARG A 143 -15.50 -11.58 -11.87
C ARG A 143 -15.11 -12.18 -13.23
N GLN A 144 -14.53 -13.37 -13.22
CA GLN A 144 -14.08 -14.08 -14.39
C GLN A 144 -14.07 -15.59 -14.15
N GLU A 145 -14.36 -16.38 -15.18
CA GLU A 145 -14.43 -17.85 -15.06
C GLU A 145 -13.06 -18.48 -14.79
N SER A 146 -12.00 -17.83 -15.27
CA SER A 146 -10.61 -18.29 -15.08
C SER A 146 -10.09 -18.15 -13.65
N LEU A 147 -10.82 -17.44 -12.79
CA LEU A 147 -10.38 -17.13 -11.43
C LEU A 147 -11.63 -16.81 -10.57
N THR A 148 -12.25 -17.82 -9.97
CA THR A 148 -13.47 -17.67 -9.16
C THR A 148 -13.16 -17.61 -7.67
N GLU A 149 -12.51 -18.64 -7.14
CA GLU A 149 -11.95 -18.67 -5.80
C GLU A 149 -10.47 -18.31 -5.89
N VAL A 150 -9.97 -17.48 -4.98
CA VAL A 150 -8.63 -16.96 -5.01
C VAL A 150 -7.96 -17.15 -3.65
N THR A 151 -6.79 -17.77 -3.66
CA THR A 151 -5.91 -17.81 -2.51
C THR A 151 -4.66 -16.99 -2.80
N ILE A 152 -4.50 -15.85 -2.14
CA ILE A 152 -3.30 -15.01 -2.26
C ILE A 152 -2.26 -15.55 -1.30
N GLU A 153 -1.11 -15.96 -1.82
CA GLU A 153 0.03 -16.44 -1.05
C GLU A 153 0.98 -15.30 -0.69
N ASP A 154 1.11 -14.30 -1.57
CA ASP A 154 1.66 -12.99 -1.26
C ASP A 154 1.34 -11.98 -2.37
N GLU A 155 1.63 -10.72 -2.11
CA GLU A 155 1.54 -9.62 -3.05
C GLU A 155 2.97 -9.15 -3.33
N ASP A 156 3.43 -9.29 -4.58
CA ASP A 156 4.77 -8.85 -5.00
C ASP A 156 4.76 -7.36 -5.38
N THR A 157 4.20 -6.52 -4.52
CA THR A 157 4.20 -5.07 -4.70
C THR A 157 5.53 -4.51 -4.25
N GLN A 158 6.23 -3.82 -5.14
CA GLN A 158 7.53 -3.23 -4.88
C GLN A 158 7.43 -1.72 -4.65
N PHE A 159 8.34 -1.21 -3.80
CA PHE A 159 8.62 0.20 -3.57
C PHE A 159 10.15 0.40 -3.63
N ASN A 160 10.67 0.67 -4.82
CA ASN A 160 12.11 0.89 -5.01
C ASN A 160 12.44 2.33 -4.66
N ILE A 161 12.89 2.57 -3.43
CA ILE A 161 13.19 3.91 -2.92
C ILE A 161 14.40 4.48 -3.69
N ALA A 162 14.26 5.71 -4.20
CA ALA A 162 15.24 6.31 -5.11
C ALA A 162 16.62 6.60 -4.49
N CYS A 163 16.80 6.39 -3.19
CA CYS A 163 18.08 6.58 -2.48
C CYS A 163 18.14 5.71 -1.22
N ASP A 164 19.31 5.63 -0.60
CA ASP A 164 19.46 5.02 0.73
C ASP A 164 18.96 6.01 1.81
N ALA A 165 17.65 6.02 2.00
CA ALA A 165 16.94 6.90 2.90
C ALA A 165 17.22 6.56 4.37
N THR A 166 17.12 7.54 5.28
CA THR A 166 17.02 7.25 6.70
C THR A 166 15.61 6.77 7.02
N ALA A 167 15.47 5.52 7.44
CA ALA A 167 14.19 4.88 7.78
C ALA A 167 14.00 4.76 9.29
N TRP A 168 12.79 5.04 9.78
CA TRP A 168 12.34 4.76 11.15
C TRP A 168 11.47 3.53 11.11
N SER A 169 12.02 2.39 11.50
CA SER A 169 11.35 1.10 11.43
C SER A 169 11.22 0.44 12.79
N ILE A 170 10.22 -0.43 12.91
CA ILE A 170 10.11 -1.43 13.97
C ILE A 170 10.01 -2.82 13.33
N PRO A 171 10.66 -3.86 13.88
CA PRO A 171 10.49 -5.21 13.39
C PRO A 171 9.03 -5.64 13.43
N TRP A 172 8.57 -6.31 12.38
CA TRP A 172 7.27 -6.97 12.42
C TRP A 172 7.31 -8.12 13.42
N SER A 173 6.34 -8.16 14.30
CA SER A 173 6.19 -9.22 15.29
C SER A 173 4.71 -9.51 15.50
N HIS A 174 4.33 -10.76 15.46
CA HIS A 174 2.99 -11.19 15.79
C HIS A 174 2.99 -11.67 17.26
N PRO A 175 2.07 -11.20 18.11
CA PRO A 175 0.86 -10.41 17.83
C PRO A 175 0.94 -8.92 18.18
N PHE A 176 2.09 -8.33 18.38
CA PHE A 176 2.21 -6.93 18.86
C PHE A 176 3.23 -6.11 18.03
N TYR A 177 3.09 -4.79 18.12
CA TYR A 177 3.95 -3.79 17.44
C TYR A 177 4.68 -2.86 18.42
N GLU A 178 4.69 -3.19 19.70
CA GLU A 178 5.22 -2.35 20.79
C GLU A 178 6.74 -2.44 20.85
N ALA A 179 7.40 -1.81 19.89
CA ALA A 179 8.84 -1.71 19.82
C ALA A 179 9.28 -0.25 19.63
N LEU A 180 10.54 0.02 19.95
CA LEU A 180 11.11 1.34 19.75
C LEU A 180 11.53 1.53 18.29
N TYR A 181 11.11 2.65 17.68
CA TYR A 181 11.62 3.08 16.39
C TYR A 181 13.11 3.41 16.47
N ARG A 182 13.88 2.89 15.52
CA ARG A 182 15.32 3.13 15.41
C ARG A 182 15.62 3.69 14.03
N PRO A 183 16.15 4.92 13.95
CA PRO A 183 16.58 5.47 12.66
C PRO A 183 17.84 4.75 12.17
N ALA A 184 17.81 4.29 10.93
CA ALA A 184 18.95 3.68 10.26
C ALA A 184 18.87 3.91 8.74
N PRO A 185 19.98 3.79 8.00
CA PRO A 185 19.92 3.70 6.55
C PRO A 185 19.00 2.55 6.12
N LEU A 186 18.23 2.76 5.07
CA LEU A 186 17.31 1.73 4.55
C LEU A 186 18.06 0.42 4.21
N THR A 187 19.28 0.55 3.66
CA THR A 187 20.14 -0.59 3.34
C THR A 187 20.62 -1.40 4.57
N ALA A 188 20.50 -0.84 5.78
CA ALA A 188 20.79 -1.54 7.03
C ALA A 188 19.57 -2.31 7.60
N MET A 189 18.39 -2.18 6.99
CA MET A 189 17.18 -2.89 7.41
C MET A 189 17.25 -4.36 6.93
N ASN A 190 17.34 -5.30 7.85
CA ASN A 190 17.48 -6.73 7.55
C ASN A 190 16.26 -7.56 7.95
N ASP A 191 15.32 -6.97 8.67
CA ASP A 191 14.11 -7.63 9.14
C ASP A 191 12.90 -7.26 8.28
N THR A 192 11.84 -8.07 8.33
CA THR A 192 10.51 -7.61 7.96
C THR A 192 10.06 -6.58 8.98
N VAL A 193 9.55 -5.46 8.52
CA VAL A 193 9.13 -4.32 9.36
C VAL A 193 7.65 -4.04 9.21
N ALA A 194 7.03 -3.60 10.31
CA ALA A 194 5.63 -3.21 10.30
C ALA A 194 5.43 -1.89 9.53
N SER A 195 4.30 -1.75 8.84
CA SER A 195 3.83 -0.45 8.34
C SER A 195 3.07 0.32 9.44
N PRO A 196 3.05 1.66 9.45
CA PRO A 196 3.69 2.56 8.48
C PRO A 196 5.23 2.61 8.62
N LEU A 197 5.91 2.65 7.48
CA LEU A 197 7.35 2.88 7.43
C LEU A 197 7.63 4.31 6.99
N THR A 198 8.18 5.11 7.89
CA THR A 198 8.53 6.51 7.62
C THR A 198 10.00 6.64 7.26
N MET A 199 10.29 7.42 6.22
CA MET A 199 11.63 7.63 5.70
C MET A 199 11.89 9.10 5.40
N ARG A 200 13.14 9.52 5.56
CA ARG A 200 13.67 10.80 5.07
C ARG A 200 14.61 10.51 3.91
N LEU A 201 14.24 10.95 2.71
CA LEU A 201 15.05 10.79 1.51
C LEU A 201 16.16 11.83 1.42
N ASN A 202 15.84 13.07 1.82
CA ASN A 202 16.78 14.18 1.96
C ASN A 202 16.22 15.22 2.97
N ASP A 203 16.84 16.39 3.08
CA ASP A 203 16.46 17.39 4.08
C ASP A 203 15.09 18.03 3.86
N SER A 204 14.50 17.87 2.66
CA SER A 204 13.20 18.45 2.28
C SER A 204 12.26 17.43 1.62
N LEU A 205 12.48 16.13 1.84
CA LEU A 205 11.62 15.10 1.25
C LEU A 205 11.46 13.92 2.22
N TYR A 206 10.22 13.73 2.68
CA TYR A 206 9.83 12.69 3.63
C TYR A 206 8.73 11.84 3.00
N VAL A 207 8.76 10.54 3.28
CA VAL A 207 7.82 9.55 2.74
C VAL A 207 7.36 8.63 3.85
N SER A 208 6.08 8.29 3.84
CA SER A 208 5.54 7.22 4.68
C SER A 208 4.79 6.21 3.81
N LEU A 209 5.20 4.95 3.89
CA LEU A 209 4.53 3.83 3.23
C LEU A 209 3.55 3.17 4.19
N HIS A 210 2.30 3.05 3.78
CA HIS A 210 1.25 2.42 4.55
C HIS A 210 0.14 1.87 3.65
N GLU A 211 -1.01 1.57 4.22
CA GLU A 211 -2.19 1.07 3.53
C GLU A 211 -3.47 1.74 4.05
N ALA A 212 -4.51 1.80 3.21
CA ALA A 212 -5.83 2.29 3.57
C ALA A 212 -6.91 1.32 3.09
N ALA A 213 -8.11 1.42 3.66
CA ALA A 213 -9.23 0.53 3.38
C ALA A 213 -8.85 -0.97 3.55
N LEU A 214 -8.18 -1.28 4.66
CA LEU A 214 -7.87 -2.66 5.04
C LEU A 214 -9.15 -3.37 5.49
N THR A 215 -9.90 -3.87 4.52
CA THR A 215 -11.17 -4.55 4.73
C THR A 215 -11.11 -5.94 4.12
N ASP A 216 -11.33 -6.97 4.95
CA ASP A 216 -11.32 -8.39 4.55
C ASP A 216 -10.07 -8.80 3.76
N TYR A 217 -8.91 -8.35 4.23
CA TYR A 217 -7.61 -8.58 3.61
C TYR A 217 -6.50 -8.67 4.67
N ALA A 218 -5.33 -9.21 4.30
CA ALA A 218 -4.18 -9.28 5.18
C ALA A 218 -3.43 -7.94 5.25
N SER A 219 -2.98 -7.54 6.44
CA SER A 219 -2.20 -6.32 6.64
C SER A 219 -0.83 -6.39 5.97
N MET A 220 -0.39 -5.24 5.47
CA MET A 220 0.89 -5.07 4.79
C MET A 220 2.02 -4.80 5.77
N ASN A 221 3.08 -5.57 5.63
CA ASN A 221 4.41 -5.30 6.17
C ASN A 221 5.39 -5.18 5.01
N LEU A 222 6.61 -4.77 5.29
CA LEU A 222 7.62 -4.50 4.27
C LEU A 222 8.93 -5.23 4.59
N TYR A 223 9.62 -5.73 3.57
CA TYR A 223 10.95 -6.30 3.70
C TYR A 223 11.82 -5.91 2.50
N ARG A 224 13.13 -6.08 2.63
CA ARG A 224 14.07 -5.93 1.52
C ARG A 224 14.32 -7.29 0.90
N PRO A 225 13.97 -7.51 -0.38
CA PRO A 225 14.21 -8.80 -1.04
C PRO A 225 15.70 -9.04 -1.36
N ASP A 226 16.50 -7.98 -1.41
CA ASP A 226 17.94 -8.02 -1.73
C ASP A 226 18.69 -6.88 -1.01
N SER A 227 19.93 -6.64 -1.38
CA SER A 227 20.77 -5.58 -0.80
C SER A 227 20.49 -4.17 -1.33
N SER A 228 19.56 -4.00 -2.27
CA SER A 228 19.18 -2.69 -2.83
C SER A 228 18.30 -1.89 -1.88
N THR A 229 17.83 -0.73 -2.33
CA THR A 229 16.84 0.10 -1.63
C THR A 229 15.39 -0.30 -1.96
N CYS A 230 15.19 -1.41 -2.68
CA CYS A 230 13.89 -1.94 -3.00
C CYS A 230 13.23 -2.57 -1.77
N LEU A 231 12.02 -2.13 -1.47
CA LEU A 231 11.12 -2.77 -0.51
C LEU A 231 10.07 -3.57 -1.27
N ALA A 232 9.66 -4.69 -0.69
CA ALA A 232 8.55 -5.49 -1.16
C ALA A 232 7.56 -5.71 -0.02
N THR A 233 6.30 -5.96 -0.38
CA THR A 233 5.26 -6.30 0.59
C THR A 233 5.47 -7.68 1.17
N TYR A 234 5.17 -7.83 2.45
CA TYR A 234 4.96 -9.08 3.14
C TYR A 234 3.61 -9.00 3.85
N LEU A 235 2.65 -9.74 3.36
CA LEU A 235 1.32 -9.77 3.98
C LEU A 235 1.34 -10.67 5.22
N THR A 236 0.61 -10.25 6.25
CA THR A 236 0.47 -11.05 7.48
C THR A 236 -0.22 -12.37 7.18
N PRO A 237 0.43 -13.53 7.47
CA PRO A 237 -0.13 -14.83 7.14
C PRO A 237 -1.19 -15.30 8.13
N TRP A 238 -2.10 -16.16 7.67
CA TRP A 238 -2.84 -17.06 8.52
C TRP A 238 -1.89 -18.11 9.14
N SER A 239 -2.35 -18.81 10.17
CA SER A 239 -1.58 -19.92 10.80
C SER A 239 -1.26 -21.05 9.81
N THR A 240 -1.98 -21.14 8.72
CA THR A 240 -1.82 -22.12 7.63
C THR A 240 -0.90 -21.63 6.50
N GLY A 241 -0.42 -20.37 6.58
CA GLY A 241 0.61 -19.81 5.72
C GLY A 241 0.10 -18.90 4.59
N GLU A 242 -1.07 -19.15 4.04
CA GLU A 242 -1.69 -18.26 3.05
C GLU A 242 -2.06 -16.91 3.68
N LYS A 243 -2.20 -15.88 2.85
CA LYS A 243 -2.44 -14.50 3.30
C LYS A 243 -3.92 -14.12 3.21
N VAL A 244 -4.56 -14.40 2.08
CA VAL A 244 -5.95 -14.03 1.82
C VAL A 244 -6.67 -15.16 1.12
N ARG A 245 -7.92 -15.42 1.54
CA ARG A 245 -8.88 -16.28 0.82
C ARG A 245 -10.07 -15.42 0.44
N THR A 246 -10.35 -15.33 -0.83
CA THR A 246 -11.43 -14.49 -1.35
C THR A 246 -12.03 -15.05 -2.63
N ASN A 247 -13.05 -14.40 -3.15
CA ASN A 247 -13.69 -14.71 -4.42
C ASN A 247 -13.65 -13.49 -5.34
N THR A 248 -13.64 -13.71 -6.65
CA THR A 248 -13.81 -12.59 -7.58
C THR A 248 -15.28 -12.18 -7.68
N PRO A 249 -15.60 -10.87 -7.78
CA PRO A 249 -14.67 -9.75 -7.85
C PRO A 249 -14.13 -9.38 -6.46
N PHE A 250 -12.90 -8.88 -6.41
CA PHE A 250 -12.33 -8.30 -5.19
C PHE A 250 -11.40 -7.13 -5.51
N GLU A 251 -11.14 -6.34 -4.50
CA GLU A 251 -10.15 -5.26 -4.51
C GLU A 251 -9.21 -5.41 -3.33
N THR A 252 -7.94 -5.06 -3.53
CA THR A 252 -6.99 -4.99 -2.42
C THR A 252 -7.18 -3.71 -1.62
N PRO A 253 -6.65 -3.60 -0.40
CA PRO A 253 -6.41 -2.32 0.24
C PRO A 253 -5.60 -1.39 -0.68
N TRP A 254 -5.72 -0.09 -0.46
CA TRP A 254 -4.85 0.87 -1.10
C TRP A 254 -3.45 0.78 -0.51
N ARG A 255 -2.44 0.70 -1.35
CA ARG A 255 -1.04 0.89 -0.97
C ARG A 255 -0.76 2.38 -1.07
N THR A 256 -0.27 2.99 0.01
CA THR A 256 -0.16 4.43 0.13
C THR A 256 1.30 4.88 0.24
N ILE A 257 1.60 5.98 -0.43
CA ILE A 257 2.89 6.67 -0.43
C ILE A 257 2.58 8.13 -0.06
N ILE A 258 2.56 8.44 1.24
CA ILE A 258 2.44 9.82 1.70
C ILE A 258 3.77 10.52 1.44
N ILE A 259 3.72 11.71 0.82
CA ILE A 259 4.92 12.48 0.44
C ILE A 259 4.79 13.89 1.04
N ALA A 260 5.81 14.33 1.74
CA ALA A 260 5.82 15.61 2.40
C ALA A 260 7.17 16.32 2.27
N ASP A 261 7.14 17.64 2.21
CA ASP A 261 8.34 18.48 2.14
C ASP A 261 8.91 18.77 3.55
N ARG A 262 8.12 18.55 4.59
CA ARG A 262 8.50 18.67 6.02
C ARG A 262 7.92 17.49 6.82
N PRO A 263 8.60 17.04 7.90
CA PRO A 263 8.15 15.87 8.65
C PRO A 263 6.76 16.04 9.28
N GLY A 264 6.41 17.25 9.72
CA GLY A 264 5.09 17.55 10.29
C GLY A 264 3.96 17.44 9.29
N ASP A 265 4.21 17.64 8.01
CA ASP A 265 3.19 17.57 6.96
C ASP A 265 2.73 16.11 6.70
N LEU A 266 3.53 15.11 7.09
CA LEU A 266 3.10 13.71 7.08
C LEU A 266 1.88 13.48 7.99
N MET A 267 1.82 14.15 9.13
CA MET A 267 0.71 14.05 10.08
C MET A 267 -0.54 14.80 9.60
N LEU A 268 -0.37 15.79 8.72
CA LEU A 268 -1.45 16.61 8.17
C LEU A 268 -2.04 16.00 6.89
N SER A 269 -1.49 14.88 6.41
CA SER A 269 -1.99 14.21 5.21
C SER A 269 -3.41 13.71 5.40
N ARG A 270 -4.26 13.97 4.40
CA ARG A 270 -5.63 13.48 4.34
C ARG A 270 -5.78 12.26 3.43
N LEU A 271 -4.67 11.79 2.86
CA LEU A 271 -4.66 10.69 1.92
C LEU A 271 -5.31 9.43 2.51
N MET A 272 -4.97 9.09 3.76
CA MET A 272 -5.54 7.93 4.44
C MET A 272 -7.06 8.07 4.65
N LEU A 273 -7.55 9.26 5.01
CA LEU A 273 -8.98 9.52 5.17
C LEU A 273 -9.73 9.38 3.85
N ASN A 274 -9.17 9.92 2.77
CA ASN A 274 -9.79 9.95 1.44
C ASN A 274 -9.74 8.61 0.69
N LEU A 275 -8.90 7.67 1.08
CA LEU A 275 -8.80 6.35 0.48
C LEU A 275 -9.60 5.27 1.21
N ASN A 276 -10.16 5.59 2.38
CA ASN A 276 -11.11 4.72 3.06
C ASN A 276 -12.53 4.93 2.53
N GLU A 277 -13.34 3.87 2.63
CA GLU A 277 -14.74 3.92 2.24
C GLU A 277 -15.54 4.84 3.17
N PRO A 278 -16.60 5.48 2.68
CA PRO A 278 -17.49 6.28 3.53
C PRO A 278 -18.06 5.47 4.69
N CYS A 279 -18.35 6.15 5.79
CA CYS A 279 -19.00 5.54 6.94
C CYS A 279 -20.33 4.89 6.56
N LYS A 280 -20.50 3.62 6.93
CA LYS A 280 -21.73 2.83 6.66
C LYS A 280 -22.74 2.89 7.79
N ILE A 281 -22.41 3.54 8.91
CA ILE A 281 -23.33 3.73 10.04
C ILE A 281 -24.19 4.96 9.72
N GLU A 282 -25.50 4.76 9.53
CA GLU A 282 -26.42 5.82 9.13
C GLU A 282 -26.60 6.89 10.23
N ASP A 283 -26.69 6.47 11.49
CA ASP A 283 -26.78 7.35 12.64
C ASP A 283 -25.54 7.20 13.54
N THR A 284 -24.68 8.19 13.53
CA THR A 284 -23.48 8.26 14.36
C THR A 284 -23.63 9.11 15.61
N SER A 285 -24.83 9.67 15.87
CA SER A 285 -25.09 10.63 16.94
C SER A 285 -24.88 10.04 18.36
N TRP A 286 -24.94 8.72 18.49
CA TRP A 286 -24.71 8.01 19.76
C TRP A 286 -23.21 7.79 20.07
N ILE A 287 -22.31 8.03 19.11
CA ILE A 287 -20.88 7.88 19.29
C ILE A 287 -20.32 9.18 19.86
N GLU A 288 -20.01 9.18 21.14
CA GLU A 288 -19.43 10.32 21.84
C GLU A 288 -17.96 10.03 22.19
N PRO A 289 -16.99 10.63 21.49
CA PRO A 289 -15.58 10.54 21.88
C PRO A 289 -15.37 11.07 23.28
N GLY A 290 -14.65 10.30 24.10
CA GLY A 290 -14.46 10.64 25.51
C GLY A 290 -13.05 10.37 25.99
N ARG A 291 -12.76 10.87 27.19
CA ARG A 291 -11.51 10.57 27.90
C ARG A 291 -11.79 9.48 28.93
N TYR A 292 -10.89 8.53 29.02
CA TYR A 292 -10.93 7.52 30.08
C TYR A 292 -9.60 7.42 30.78
N ILE A 293 -9.62 6.87 32.00
CA ILE A 293 -8.43 6.51 32.76
C ILE A 293 -8.39 4.99 32.95
N GLY A 294 -7.19 4.40 32.90
CA GLY A 294 -7.02 2.97 33.07
C GLY A 294 -5.91 2.61 34.07
N ILE A 295 -5.94 1.39 34.57
CA ILE A 295 -4.93 0.88 35.52
C ILE A 295 -3.64 0.46 34.80
N TRP A 296 -3.65 0.33 33.46
CA TRP A 296 -2.55 -0.15 32.66
C TRP A 296 -1.22 0.58 32.95
N TRP A 297 -1.27 1.93 33.08
CA TRP A 297 -0.08 2.71 33.33
C TRP A 297 0.62 2.31 34.65
N ALA A 298 -0.15 2.09 35.72
CA ALA A 298 0.40 1.64 37.00
C ALA A 298 0.98 0.23 36.93
N ILE A 299 0.43 -0.63 36.07
CA ILE A 299 0.99 -1.96 35.78
C ILE A 299 2.31 -1.80 35.00
N HIS A 300 2.33 -0.94 34.01
CA HIS A 300 3.53 -0.64 33.20
C HIS A 300 4.65 -0.04 34.08
N MET A 301 4.32 0.82 35.02
CA MET A 301 5.25 1.39 36.00
C MET A 301 5.66 0.40 37.11
N LYS A 302 5.10 -0.83 37.09
CA LYS A 302 5.37 -1.90 38.07
C LYS A 302 4.86 -1.64 39.49
N ASP A 303 3.95 -0.68 39.66
CA ASP A 303 3.23 -0.47 40.93
C ASP A 303 2.25 -1.64 41.18
N TYR A 304 1.66 -2.14 40.10
CA TYR A 304 0.78 -3.31 40.08
C TYR A 304 1.30 -4.38 39.12
N THR A 305 0.70 -5.57 39.18
CA THR A 305 0.97 -6.68 38.27
C THR A 305 -0.28 -7.10 37.51
N TRP A 306 -0.07 -7.65 36.31
CA TRP A 306 -1.09 -8.33 35.52
C TRP A 306 -1.54 -9.62 36.22
N HIS A 307 -0.59 -10.35 36.76
CA HIS A 307 -0.81 -11.65 37.37
C HIS A 307 -1.49 -11.53 38.73
N GLN A 308 -2.27 -12.55 39.09
CA GLN A 308 -2.88 -12.68 40.40
C GLN A 308 -1.81 -12.72 41.50
N GLY A 309 -2.07 -12.10 42.63
CA GLY A 309 -1.17 -11.98 43.76
C GLY A 309 -1.35 -10.68 44.55
N ASP A 310 -0.46 -10.43 45.52
CA ASP A 310 -0.55 -9.29 46.45
C ASP A 310 -0.52 -7.92 45.77
N LYS A 311 0.11 -7.82 44.59
CA LYS A 311 0.19 -6.59 43.79
C LYS A 311 -0.76 -6.58 42.62
N HIS A 312 -1.74 -7.48 42.54
CA HIS A 312 -2.65 -7.50 41.41
C HIS A 312 -3.42 -6.19 41.27
N GLY A 313 -3.37 -5.59 40.05
CA GLY A 313 -3.96 -4.27 39.81
C GLY A 313 -5.46 -4.28 39.62
N ALA A 314 -6.03 -5.32 39.01
CA ALA A 314 -7.43 -5.42 38.64
C ALA A 314 -8.31 -5.92 39.80
N THR A 315 -8.27 -5.22 40.93
CA THR A 315 -9.11 -5.53 42.10
C THR A 315 -10.29 -4.60 42.19
N THR A 316 -11.40 -5.05 42.81
CA THR A 316 -12.58 -4.25 43.06
C THR A 316 -12.25 -2.94 43.81
N ALA A 317 -11.40 -3.02 44.83
CA ALA A 317 -11.01 -1.84 45.61
C ALA A 317 -10.25 -0.82 44.76
N ASN A 318 -9.31 -1.27 43.93
CA ASN A 318 -8.56 -0.40 43.06
C ASN A 318 -9.44 0.19 41.94
N THR A 319 -10.28 -0.64 41.32
CA THR A 319 -11.24 -0.18 40.31
C THR A 319 -12.14 0.94 40.82
N LYS A 320 -12.68 0.81 42.04
CA LYS A 320 -13.47 1.87 42.68
C LYS A 320 -12.72 3.19 42.82
N ARG A 321 -11.42 3.13 43.22
CA ARG A 321 -10.57 4.34 43.31
C ARG A 321 -10.43 5.03 41.94
N TYR A 322 -10.24 4.26 40.85
CA TYR A 322 -10.18 4.83 39.51
C TYR A 322 -11.52 5.41 39.05
N ILE A 323 -12.65 4.78 39.40
CA ILE A 323 -13.98 5.29 39.12
C ILE A 323 -14.20 6.62 39.87
N ASP A 324 -13.87 6.70 41.15
CA ASP A 324 -13.99 7.92 41.96
C ASP A 324 -13.11 9.04 41.38
N PHE A 325 -11.88 8.71 40.97
CA PHE A 325 -11.02 9.68 40.34
C PHE A 325 -11.56 10.16 38.99
N ALA A 326 -12.05 9.24 38.16
CA ALA A 326 -12.64 9.55 36.87
C ALA A 326 -13.83 10.51 37.02
N ALA A 327 -14.75 10.20 37.95
CA ALA A 327 -15.91 11.03 38.25
C ALA A 327 -15.52 12.44 38.75
N ALA A 328 -14.55 12.52 39.65
CA ALA A 328 -14.08 13.79 40.20
C ALA A 328 -13.38 14.69 39.18
N ASN A 329 -12.82 14.11 38.11
CA ASN A 329 -12.02 14.82 37.09
C ASN A 329 -12.67 14.88 35.70
N GLY A 330 -13.97 14.52 35.60
CA GLY A 330 -14.71 14.63 34.35
C GLY A 330 -14.26 13.67 33.23
N TYR A 331 -13.76 12.49 33.59
CA TYR A 331 -13.52 11.39 32.65
C TYR A 331 -14.81 10.60 32.42
N GLN A 332 -15.05 10.17 31.18
CA GLN A 332 -16.26 9.46 30.80
C GLN A 332 -16.19 7.95 31.08
N GLY A 333 -14.96 7.41 31.23
CA GLY A 333 -14.80 5.97 31.42
C GLY A 333 -13.59 5.59 32.25
N VAL A 334 -13.60 4.32 32.66
CA VAL A 334 -12.48 3.64 33.32
C VAL A 334 -12.21 2.32 32.60
N LEU A 335 -10.98 2.09 32.20
CA LEU A 335 -10.54 0.82 31.63
C LEU A 335 -9.81 0.00 32.69
N VAL A 336 -10.27 -1.23 32.89
CA VAL A 336 -9.65 -2.18 33.82
C VAL A 336 -9.17 -3.38 33.04
N GLU A 337 -7.87 -3.60 33.03
CA GLU A 337 -7.20 -4.72 32.37
C GLU A 337 -6.60 -5.67 33.39
N GLY A 338 -6.29 -6.91 32.97
CA GLY A 338 -5.70 -7.92 33.84
C GLY A 338 -6.71 -8.59 34.80
N TRP A 339 -8.01 -8.38 34.61
CA TRP A 339 -9.07 -8.98 35.45
C TRP A 339 -9.35 -10.45 35.10
N ASN A 340 -9.05 -10.89 33.90
CA ASN A 340 -9.25 -12.27 33.43
C ASN A 340 -8.10 -13.18 33.85
N TYR A 341 -8.43 -14.45 34.09
CA TYR A 341 -7.46 -15.47 34.44
C TYR A 341 -6.67 -15.88 33.20
N GLY A 342 -5.36 -16.07 33.35
CA GLY A 342 -4.49 -16.58 32.29
C GLY A 342 -3.76 -15.52 31.46
N TRP A 343 -3.63 -14.33 31.98
CA TRP A 343 -2.73 -13.30 31.41
C TRP A 343 -1.26 -13.66 31.59
#